data_4d8e36f0dfbefc0611da42a2a47f3f6e
#
_entry.id   4d8e36f0dfbefc0611da42a2a47f3f6e
#
_cell.length_a   1.000
_cell.length_b   1.000
_cell.length_c   1.000
_cell.angle_alpha   90.00
_cell.angle_beta   90.00
_cell.angle_gamma   90.00
#
_symmetry.space_group_name_H-M   'P 1'
#
loop_
_entity.id
_entity.type
_entity.pdbx_description
1 polymer ?
#
loop_
_entity_poly.entity_id
_entity_poly.type
_entity_poly.pdbx_seq_one_letter_code
_entity_poly.pdbx_strand_id
1 'polypeptide(L)'
;LDKAFTLPRMGEVKPGLLGAIEAMMVDRQGWTEADIHARASRALQWAYDAGTVHLRTHCDWWEPDAQPLAWNVLRALAHDWADRITLERVSLIPLHLYKDRSAAMQLAATVAASGPGALLGGFVHSTNWDPQALRHLLEAAQHHGLNVDLHVDEELHPGARGLATTAALLKELGFEGHVVCGHTCALAAQDEACLL
;
A
#
# COMPACT_ATOMS: atom_id res chain seq x y z
N LEU A 1 3.94 9.22 2.34
CA LEU A 1 4.43 10.57 2.01
C LEU A 1 3.39 11.42 1.25
N ASP A 2 2.59 10.80 0.38
CA ASP A 2 1.54 11.49 -0.38
C ASP A 2 0.51 12.17 0.52
N LYS A 3 0.22 11.60 1.69
CA LYS A 3 -0.69 12.11 2.73
C LYS A 3 -0.01 12.95 3.81
N ALA A 4 1.31 13.18 3.72
CA ALA A 4 2.02 13.95 4.72
C ALA A 4 1.47 15.39 4.81
N PHE A 5 1.26 15.87 6.04
CA PHE A 5 0.77 17.22 6.36
C PHE A 5 -0.62 17.58 5.79
N THR A 6 -1.46 16.60 5.47
CA THR A 6 -2.83 16.85 4.98
C THR A 6 -3.84 17.08 6.09
N LEU A 7 -3.63 16.51 7.27
CA LEU A 7 -4.59 16.55 8.38
C LEU A 7 -5.09 17.97 8.72
N PRO A 8 -4.25 19.04 8.78
CA PRO A 8 -4.73 20.37 9.14
C PRO A 8 -5.72 21.00 8.15
N ARG A 9 -5.79 20.50 6.91
CA ARG A 9 -6.69 20.99 5.87
C ARG A 9 -7.90 20.10 5.63
N MET A 10 -7.92 18.89 6.22
CA MET A 10 -9.10 18.06 6.25
C MET A 10 -10.11 18.69 7.21
N GLY A 11 -11.39 18.73 6.83
CA GLY A 11 -12.47 19.16 7.69
C GLY A 11 -12.72 18.21 8.85
N GLU A 12 -13.95 18.14 9.33
CA GLU A 12 -14.33 17.18 10.36
C GLU A 12 -14.17 15.74 9.85
N VAL A 13 -13.35 14.95 10.53
CA VAL A 13 -13.07 13.55 10.19
C VAL A 13 -13.94 12.66 11.05
N LYS A 14 -14.76 11.81 10.45
CA LYS A 14 -15.52 10.79 11.17
C LYS A 14 -14.58 9.81 11.88
N PRO A 15 -14.96 9.29 13.06
CA PRO A 15 -14.14 8.32 13.78
C PRO A 15 -13.86 7.04 12.96
N GLY A 16 -12.68 6.46 13.16
CA GLY A 16 -12.27 5.18 12.58
C GLY A 16 -11.61 5.28 11.20
N LEU A 17 -11.07 4.15 10.76
CA LEU A 17 -10.29 4.04 9.52
C LEU A 17 -11.07 4.50 8.29
N LEU A 18 -12.30 4.04 8.13
CA LEU A 18 -13.13 4.38 6.96
C LEU A 18 -13.46 5.88 6.90
N GLY A 19 -13.70 6.51 8.07
CA GLY A 19 -13.91 7.96 8.14
C GLY A 19 -12.67 8.75 7.74
N ALA A 20 -11.49 8.30 8.13
CA ALA A 20 -10.22 8.90 7.71
C ALA A 20 -9.99 8.74 6.20
N ILE A 21 -10.32 7.58 5.63
CA ILE A 21 -10.24 7.33 4.19
C ILE A 21 -11.18 8.29 3.42
N GLU A 22 -12.46 8.42 3.87
CA GLU A 22 -13.41 9.35 3.24
C GLU A 22 -12.88 10.79 3.22
N ALA A 23 -12.38 11.29 4.34
CA ALA A 23 -11.83 12.65 4.44
C ALA A 23 -10.61 12.85 3.52
N MET A 24 -9.73 11.86 3.47
CA MET A 24 -8.56 11.87 2.57
C MET A 24 -8.98 11.88 1.10
N MET A 25 -10.00 11.11 0.71
CA MET A 25 -10.49 11.08 -0.67
C MET A 25 -11.08 12.42 -1.11
N VAL A 26 -11.67 13.19 -0.20
CA VAL A 26 -12.13 14.57 -0.47
C VAL A 26 -10.93 15.50 -0.65
N ASP A 27 -9.96 15.48 0.27
CA ASP A 27 -8.76 16.33 0.21
C ASP A 27 -7.93 16.05 -1.06
N ARG A 28 -7.83 14.79 -1.45
CA ARG A 28 -7.10 14.34 -2.64
C ARG A 28 -7.57 14.99 -3.94
N GLN A 29 -8.82 15.38 -4.05
CA GLN A 29 -9.35 16.04 -5.26
C GLN A 29 -8.66 17.39 -5.55
N GLY A 30 -8.10 18.03 -4.53
CA GLY A 30 -7.35 19.27 -4.65
C GLY A 30 -5.83 19.10 -4.78
N TRP A 31 -5.31 17.88 -4.84
CA TRP A 31 -3.86 17.66 -4.90
C TRP A 31 -3.30 17.99 -6.28
N THR A 32 -2.14 18.65 -6.27
CA THR A 32 -1.33 18.92 -7.46
C THR A 32 0.05 18.29 -7.28
N GLU A 33 0.79 18.12 -8.38
CA GLU A 33 2.19 17.64 -8.31
C GLU A 33 3.04 18.51 -7.39
N ALA A 34 2.91 19.82 -7.51
CA ALA A 34 3.65 20.78 -6.67
C ALA A 34 3.30 20.65 -5.18
N ASP A 35 2.01 20.47 -4.85
CA ASP A 35 1.55 20.26 -3.47
C ASP A 35 2.11 18.98 -2.89
N ILE A 36 1.99 17.86 -3.61
CA ILE A 36 2.51 16.56 -3.17
C ILE A 36 4.04 16.63 -3.02
N HIS A 37 4.73 17.18 -4.00
CA HIS A 37 6.18 17.33 -3.98
C HIS A 37 6.65 18.12 -2.76
N ALA A 38 6.05 19.28 -2.49
CA ALA A 38 6.42 20.13 -1.36
C ALA A 38 6.22 19.42 -0.01
N ARG A 39 5.08 18.75 0.18
CA ARG A 39 4.75 18.02 1.41
C ARG A 39 5.65 16.79 1.61
N ALA A 40 5.85 15.99 0.56
CA ALA A 40 6.67 14.81 0.62
C ALA A 40 8.16 15.15 0.82
N SER A 41 8.69 16.17 0.15
CA SER A 41 10.06 16.66 0.34
C SER A 41 10.30 17.13 1.76
N ARG A 42 9.35 17.85 2.36
CA ARG A 42 9.43 18.27 3.76
C ARG A 42 9.46 17.08 4.70
N ALA A 43 8.65 16.05 4.45
CA ALA A 43 8.64 14.85 5.27
C ALA A 43 9.94 14.04 5.12
N LEU A 44 10.49 13.94 3.90
CA LEU A 44 11.78 13.31 3.65
C LEU A 44 12.92 14.05 4.37
N GLN A 45 12.90 15.40 4.34
CA GLN A 45 13.89 16.18 5.07
C GLN A 45 13.83 15.91 6.58
N TRP A 46 12.63 15.87 7.17
CA TRP A 46 12.49 15.54 8.60
C TRP A 46 12.97 14.12 8.92
N ALA A 47 12.70 13.16 8.05
CA ALA A 47 13.16 11.78 8.22
C ALA A 47 14.71 11.72 8.16
N TYR A 48 15.31 12.41 7.19
CA TYR A 48 16.75 12.49 7.02
C TYR A 48 17.42 13.15 8.22
N ASP A 49 16.91 14.29 8.70
CA ASP A 49 17.42 14.99 9.87
C ASP A 49 17.33 14.15 11.15
N ALA A 50 16.36 13.21 11.20
CA ALA A 50 16.21 12.24 12.27
C ALA A 50 17.09 10.97 12.09
N GLY A 51 17.92 10.91 11.04
CA GLY A 51 18.83 9.79 10.78
C GLY A 51 18.23 8.64 9.99
N THR A 52 17.05 8.82 9.37
CA THR A 52 16.44 7.79 8.50
C THR A 52 17.21 7.70 7.19
N VAL A 53 17.66 6.49 6.84
CA VAL A 53 18.38 6.21 5.58
C VAL A 53 17.58 5.32 4.63
N HIS A 54 16.53 4.67 5.11
CA HIS A 54 15.61 3.84 4.32
C HIS A 54 14.19 4.10 4.78
N LEU A 55 13.32 4.44 3.84
CA LEU A 55 11.92 4.73 4.10
C LEU A 55 11.03 4.05 3.07
N ARG A 56 9.95 3.43 3.52
CA ARG A 56 8.90 2.89 2.66
C ARG A 56 7.64 3.74 2.80
N THR A 57 7.03 4.09 1.67
CA THR A 57 5.80 4.87 1.64
C THR A 57 4.72 4.17 0.81
N HIS A 58 3.50 4.19 1.32
CA HIS A 58 2.32 3.68 0.60
C HIS A 58 1.68 4.82 -0.17
N CYS A 59 1.37 4.57 -1.44
CA CYS A 59 0.65 5.46 -2.34
C CYS A 59 -0.69 4.84 -2.70
N ASP A 60 -1.78 5.47 -2.31
CA ASP A 60 -3.12 4.98 -2.61
C ASP A 60 -3.38 4.99 -4.11
N TRP A 61 -3.86 3.86 -4.62
CA TRP A 61 -4.11 3.63 -6.04
C TRP A 61 -5.52 3.06 -6.23
N TRP A 62 -6.47 3.93 -6.52
CA TRP A 62 -7.90 3.59 -6.58
C TRP A 62 -8.43 3.37 -7.99
N GLU A 63 -7.77 3.91 -9.01
CA GLU A 63 -8.17 3.85 -10.40
C GLU A 63 -7.34 2.78 -11.15
N PRO A 64 -7.96 1.75 -11.76
CA PRO A 64 -7.21 0.69 -12.42
C PRO A 64 -6.48 1.15 -13.69
N ASP A 65 -7.05 2.13 -14.39
CA ASP A 65 -6.60 2.55 -15.73
C ASP A 65 -5.65 3.77 -15.69
N ALA A 66 -5.37 4.33 -14.52
CA ALA A 66 -4.53 5.51 -14.39
C ALA A 66 -3.57 5.43 -13.19
N GLN A 67 -2.30 5.71 -13.43
CA GLN A 67 -1.35 5.87 -12.32
C GLN A 67 -1.73 7.10 -11.48
N PRO A 68 -1.74 6.98 -10.15
CA PRO A 68 -1.96 8.13 -9.28
C PRO A 68 -0.91 9.23 -9.52
N LEU A 69 -1.34 10.48 -9.49
CA LEU A 69 -0.44 11.63 -9.56
C LEU A 69 0.72 11.51 -8.55
N ALA A 70 0.39 11.11 -7.33
CA ALA A 70 1.37 10.91 -6.26
C ALA A 70 2.43 9.85 -6.60
N TRP A 71 2.09 8.81 -7.37
CA TRP A 71 3.04 7.76 -7.74
C TRP A 71 4.21 8.30 -8.56
N ASN A 72 3.92 9.18 -9.53
CA ASN A 72 4.95 9.80 -10.37
C ASN A 72 5.82 10.78 -9.57
N VAL A 73 5.21 11.58 -8.69
CA VAL A 73 5.95 12.50 -7.80
C VAL A 73 6.86 11.73 -6.85
N LEU A 74 6.37 10.66 -6.23
CA LEU A 74 7.17 9.84 -5.32
C LEU A 74 8.30 9.09 -6.05
N ARG A 75 8.10 8.72 -7.33
CA ARG A 75 9.16 8.15 -8.15
C ARG A 75 10.27 9.17 -8.43
N ALA A 76 9.93 10.40 -8.77
CA ALA A 76 10.90 11.48 -8.96
C ALA A 76 11.68 11.74 -7.66
N LEU A 77 10.98 11.88 -6.54
CA LEU A 77 11.60 12.06 -5.22
C LEU A 77 12.52 10.90 -4.82
N ALA A 78 12.18 9.64 -5.15
CA ALA A 78 13.04 8.49 -4.88
C ALA A 78 14.38 8.61 -5.64
N HIS A 79 14.37 9.15 -6.85
CA HIS A 79 15.57 9.45 -7.61
C HIS A 79 16.36 10.61 -7.00
N ASP A 80 15.71 11.71 -6.68
CA ASP A 80 16.34 12.94 -6.20
C ASP A 80 16.94 12.82 -4.78
N TRP A 81 16.45 11.86 -4.00
CA TRP A 81 16.89 11.59 -2.62
C TRP A 81 17.79 10.36 -2.50
N ALA A 82 18.14 9.70 -3.61
CA ALA A 82 18.81 8.39 -3.61
C ALA A 82 20.17 8.36 -2.86
N ASP A 83 20.87 9.48 -2.78
CA ASP A 83 22.13 9.65 -2.06
C ASP A 83 21.94 9.83 -0.55
N ARG A 84 20.72 10.06 -0.07
CA ARG A 84 20.36 10.36 1.33
C ARG A 84 19.41 9.34 1.92
N ILE A 85 18.35 9.01 1.22
CA ILE A 85 17.30 8.07 1.66
C ILE A 85 16.97 7.12 0.52
N THR A 86 17.09 5.82 0.75
CA THR A 86 16.47 4.82 -0.12
C THR A 86 14.95 4.87 0.09
N LEU A 87 14.21 5.34 -0.91
CA LEU A 87 12.75 5.47 -0.85
C LEU A 87 12.06 4.34 -1.62
N GLU A 88 11.45 3.40 -0.91
CA GLU A 88 10.56 2.39 -1.49
C GLU A 88 9.11 2.93 -1.58
N ARG A 89 8.41 2.51 -2.63
CA ARG A 89 7.06 2.96 -2.96
C ARG A 89 6.14 1.75 -3.12
N VAL A 90 5.11 1.70 -2.31
CA VAL A 90 4.09 0.65 -2.36
C VAL A 90 2.85 1.17 -3.06
N SER A 91 2.40 0.49 -4.10
CA SER A 91 1.12 0.76 -4.74
C SER A 91 -0.02 0.18 -3.89
N LEU A 92 -0.60 0.97 -2.99
CA LEU A 92 -1.67 0.49 -2.12
C LEU A 92 -3.00 0.43 -2.89
N ILE A 93 -3.28 -0.73 -3.47
CA ILE A 93 -4.40 -0.99 -4.37
C ILE A 93 -5.51 -1.73 -3.61
N PRO A 94 -6.78 -1.29 -3.66
CA PRO A 94 -7.88 -2.03 -3.08
C PRO A 94 -8.04 -3.43 -3.70
N LEU A 95 -8.32 -4.43 -2.86
CA LEU A 95 -8.34 -5.84 -3.27
C LEU A 95 -9.32 -6.13 -4.43
N HIS A 96 -10.43 -5.40 -4.51
CA HIS A 96 -11.41 -5.59 -5.59
C HIS A 96 -10.87 -5.31 -7.00
N LEU A 97 -9.78 -4.55 -7.15
CA LEU A 97 -9.14 -4.29 -8.45
C LEU A 97 -8.31 -5.49 -8.96
N TYR A 98 -8.05 -6.46 -8.10
CA TYR A 98 -7.39 -7.73 -8.46
C TYR A 98 -8.36 -8.88 -8.75
N LYS A 99 -9.69 -8.63 -8.81
CA LYS A 99 -10.69 -9.67 -9.08
C LYS A 99 -10.51 -10.34 -10.44
N ASP A 100 -10.16 -9.56 -11.44
CA ASP A 100 -9.78 -10.07 -12.76
C ASP A 100 -8.28 -10.33 -12.83
N ARG A 101 -7.90 -11.54 -13.24
CA ARG A 101 -6.48 -11.95 -13.31
C ARG A 101 -5.69 -11.14 -14.32
N SER A 102 -6.29 -10.76 -15.45
CA SER A 102 -5.64 -9.95 -16.48
C SER A 102 -5.39 -8.54 -15.98
N ALA A 103 -6.38 -7.94 -15.29
CA ALA A 103 -6.23 -6.64 -14.64
C ALA A 103 -5.12 -6.67 -13.57
N ALA A 104 -5.07 -7.71 -12.74
CA ALA A 104 -4.00 -7.91 -11.76
C ALA A 104 -2.61 -7.93 -12.41
N MET A 105 -2.45 -8.66 -13.52
CA MET A 105 -1.22 -8.71 -14.29
C MET A 105 -0.83 -7.34 -14.87
N GLN A 106 -1.79 -6.57 -15.39
CA GLN A 106 -1.55 -5.23 -15.93
C GLN A 106 -1.12 -4.24 -14.84
N LEU A 107 -1.78 -4.27 -13.68
CA LEU A 107 -1.39 -3.45 -12.52
C LEU A 107 0.04 -3.77 -12.07
N ALA A 108 0.37 -5.05 -11.91
CA ALA A 108 1.71 -5.47 -11.52
C ALA A 108 2.76 -5.09 -12.57
N ALA A 109 2.47 -5.24 -13.87
CA ALA A 109 3.34 -4.80 -14.94
C ALA A 109 3.62 -3.29 -14.87
N THR A 110 2.58 -2.49 -14.61
CA THR A 110 2.68 -1.04 -14.47
C THR A 110 3.54 -0.64 -13.26
N VAL A 111 3.37 -1.34 -12.14
CA VAL A 111 4.19 -1.13 -10.94
C VAL A 111 5.66 -1.51 -11.22
N ALA A 112 5.90 -2.67 -11.83
CA ALA A 112 7.26 -3.13 -12.18
C ALA A 112 7.97 -2.17 -13.14
N ALA A 113 7.25 -1.62 -14.12
CA ALA A 113 7.78 -0.63 -15.06
C ALA A 113 8.19 0.71 -14.40
N SER A 114 7.77 0.95 -13.14
CA SER A 114 8.13 2.16 -12.38
C SER A 114 9.58 2.13 -11.86
N GLY A 115 10.30 1.03 -12.06
CA GLY A 115 11.70 0.89 -11.71
C GLY A 115 11.97 0.49 -10.25
N PRO A 116 13.23 0.54 -9.83
CA PRO A 116 13.66 0.06 -8.52
C PRO A 116 12.90 0.69 -7.36
N GLY A 117 12.70 -0.09 -6.27
CA GLY A 117 12.00 0.35 -5.07
C GLY A 117 10.48 0.43 -5.23
N ALA A 118 9.90 -0.07 -6.34
CA ALA A 118 8.47 -0.24 -6.48
C ALA A 118 8.04 -1.61 -5.94
N LEU A 119 7.00 -1.64 -5.10
CA LEU A 119 6.40 -2.84 -4.53
C LEU A 119 4.91 -2.88 -4.89
N LEU A 120 4.41 -4.10 -5.12
CA LEU A 120 2.98 -4.29 -5.28
C LEU A 120 2.31 -4.32 -3.91
N GLY A 121 1.24 -3.57 -3.75
CA GLY A 121 0.53 -3.46 -2.49
C GLY A 121 -0.93 -3.86 -2.60
N GLY A 122 -1.52 -4.16 -1.46
CA GLY A 122 -2.94 -4.49 -1.35
C GLY A 122 -3.54 -4.04 -0.03
N PHE A 123 -4.75 -3.50 -0.10
CA PHE A 123 -5.56 -3.25 1.09
C PHE A 123 -6.52 -4.42 1.28
N VAL A 124 -6.27 -5.23 2.31
CA VAL A 124 -7.00 -6.48 2.63
C VAL A 124 -7.76 -6.28 3.94
N HIS A 125 -9.08 -6.16 3.85
CA HIS A 125 -9.97 -5.85 4.98
C HIS A 125 -11.27 -6.63 4.84
N SER A 126 -12.02 -6.87 5.92
CA SER A 126 -13.28 -7.63 5.87
C SER A 126 -14.32 -7.02 4.92
N THR A 127 -14.31 -5.68 4.75
CA THR A 127 -15.21 -4.97 3.85
C THR A 127 -14.95 -5.19 2.36
N ASN A 128 -13.75 -5.64 1.99
CA ASN A 128 -13.36 -5.91 0.61
C ASN A 128 -12.79 -7.32 0.41
N TRP A 129 -13.03 -8.22 1.38
CA TRP A 129 -12.45 -9.55 1.42
C TRP A 129 -12.79 -10.38 0.18
N ASP A 130 -11.76 -10.84 -0.51
CA ASP A 130 -11.84 -11.72 -1.67
C ASP A 130 -10.54 -12.56 -1.79
N PRO A 131 -10.54 -13.83 -1.38
CA PRO A 131 -9.35 -14.67 -1.40
C PRO A 131 -8.83 -14.95 -2.82
N GLN A 132 -9.69 -14.91 -3.84
CA GLN A 132 -9.27 -15.10 -5.23
C GLN A 132 -8.53 -13.85 -5.75
N ALA A 133 -9.00 -12.65 -5.39
CA ALA A 133 -8.32 -11.42 -5.72
C ALA A 133 -6.94 -11.34 -5.05
N LEU A 134 -6.82 -11.79 -3.79
CA LEU A 134 -5.54 -11.90 -3.09
C LEU A 134 -4.58 -12.88 -3.81
N ARG A 135 -5.09 -14.02 -4.28
CA ARG A 135 -4.32 -14.97 -5.10
C ARG A 135 -3.80 -14.30 -6.38
N HIS A 136 -4.66 -13.61 -7.12
CA HIS A 136 -4.27 -12.93 -8.36
C HIS A 136 -3.20 -11.86 -8.12
N LEU A 137 -3.29 -11.12 -7.00
CA LEU A 137 -2.25 -10.16 -6.59
C LEU A 137 -0.90 -10.86 -6.41
N LEU A 138 -0.86 -11.97 -5.65
CA LEU A 138 0.39 -12.70 -5.38
C LEU A 138 0.95 -13.36 -6.65
N GLU A 139 0.11 -13.98 -7.49
CA GLU A 139 0.53 -14.54 -8.78
C GLU A 139 1.11 -13.46 -9.71
N ALA A 140 0.48 -12.28 -9.76
CA ALA A 140 0.95 -11.16 -10.56
C ALA A 140 2.27 -10.59 -10.03
N ALA A 141 2.42 -10.46 -8.72
CA ALA A 141 3.66 -10.04 -8.09
C ALA A 141 4.80 -11.02 -8.42
N GLN A 142 4.57 -12.32 -8.26
CA GLN A 142 5.56 -13.36 -8.58
C GLN A 142 5.95 -13.35 -10.05
N HIS A 143 4.96 -13.22 -10.96
CA HIS A 143 5.22 -13.18 -12.40
C HIS A 143 6.12 -12.00 -12.81
N HIS A 144 5.97 -10.86 -12.15
CA HIS A 144 6.74 -9.64 -12.44
C HIS A 144 7.95 -9.43 -11.52
N GLY A 145 8.28 -10.40 -10.64
CA GLY A 145 9.42 -10.31 -9.72
C GLY A 145 9.30 -9.19 -8.69
N LEU A 146 8.08 -8.84 -8.29
CA LEU A 146 7.80 -7.78 -7.32
C LEU A 146 7.74 -8.34 -5.89
N ASN A 147 8.33 -7.61 -4.96
CA ASN A 147 8.02 -7.77 -3.55
C ASN A 147 6.63 -7.19 -3.26
N VAL A 148 6.02 -7.65 -2.17
CA VAL A 148 4.64 -7.30 -1.80
C VAL A 148 4.61 -6.65 -0.42
N ASP A 149 3.75 -5.64 -0.26
CA ASP A 149 3.47 -5.04 1.04
C ASP A 149 1.95 -4.82 1.17
N LEU A 150 1.34 -5.50 2.13
CA LEU A 150 -0.10 -5.53 2.33
C LEU A 150 -0.49 -4.80 3.61
N HIS A 151 -1.53 -3.98 3.55
CA HIS A 151 -2.30 -3.60 4.72
C HIS A 151 -3.32 -4.70 4.99
N VAL A 152 -3.12 -5.49 6.04
CA VAL A 152 -3.89 -6.71 6.30
C VAL A 152 -4.60 -6.61 7.63
N ASP A 153 -5.92 -6.89 7.60
CA ASP A 153 -6.74 -7.05 8.80
C ASP A 153 -6.59 -5.87 9.79
N GLU A 154 -6.61 -4.62 9.24
CA GLU A 154 -6.55 -3.37 10.02
C GLU A 154 -7.91 -3.09 10.69
N GLU A 155 -8.37 -4.04 11.50
CA GLU A 155 -9.66 -4.06 12.17
C GLU A 155 -9.63 -4.99 13.39
N LEU A 156 -10.54 -4.81 14.33
CA LEU A 156 -10.68 -5.71 15.48
C LEU A 156 -11.79 -6.76 15.24
N HIS A 157 -11.80 -7.36 14.05
CA HIS A 157 -12.74 -8.40 13.66
C HIS A 157 -12.15 -9.80 13.88
N PRO A 158 -12.63 -10.62 14.83
CA PRO A 158 -12.02 -11.92 15.14
C PRO A 158 -12.11 -12.93 13.99
N GLY A 159 -13.04 -12.72 13.06
CA GLY A 159 -13.20 -13.54 11.85
C GLY A 159 -12.36 -13.11 10.65
N ALA A 160 -11.51 -12.08 10.77
CA ALA A 160 -10.64 -11.67 9.69
C ALA A 160 -9.70 -12.81 9.26
N ARG A 161 -9.46 -12.98 7.97
CA ARG A 161 -8.72 -14.10 7.38
C ARG A 161 -7.58 -13.67 6.47
N GLY A 162 -7.34 -12.37 6.34
CA GLY A 162 -6.36 -11.82 5.42
C GLY A 162 -4.96 -12.38 5.65
N LEU A 163 -4.46 -12.30 6.88
CA LEU A 163 -3.14 -12.78 7.25
C LEU A 163 -2.99 -14.30 7.05
N ALA A 164 -3.92 -15.09 7.60
CA ALA A 164 -3.86 -16.55 7.50
C ALA A 164 -3.93 -17.03 6.04
N THR A 165 -4.81 -16.40 5.23
CA THR A 165 -4.92 -16.73 3.79
C THR A 165 -3.67 -16.31 3.02
N THR A 166 -3.10 -15.14 3.33
CA THR A 166 -1.83 -14.71 2.73
C THR A 166 -0.74 -15.76 2.99
N ALA A 167 -0.54 -16.17 4.24
CA ALA A 167 0.46 -17.19 4.59
C ALA A 167 0.23 -18.52 3.86
N ALA A 168 -1.02 -18.99 3.79
CA ALA A 168 -1.36 -20.21 3.07
C ALA A 168 -1.08 -20.11 1.56
N LEU A 169 -1.44 -18.99 0.93
CA LEU A 169 -1.21 -18.75 -0.50
C LEU A 169 0.29 -18.64 -0.83
N LEU A 170 1.08 -17.97 0.01
CA LEU A 170 2.53 -17.89 -0.19
C LEU A 170 3.18 -19.28 -0.22
N LYS A 171 2.76 -20.14 0.69
CA LYS A 171 3.23 -21.53 0.75
C LYS A 171 2.76 -22.34 -0.46
N GLU A 172 1.48 -22.21 -0.84
CA GLU A 172 0.90 -22.93 -1.98
C GLU A 172 1.55 -22.53 -3.31
N LEU A 173 1.77 -21.23 -3.51
CA LEU A 173 2.36 -20.68 -4.73
C LEU A 173 3.88 -20.85 -4.81
N GLY A 174 4.53 -21.22 -3.71
CA GLY A 174 6.00 -21.21 -3.63
C GLY A 174 6.55 -19.81 -3.88
N PHE A 175 5.95 -18.79 -3.28
CA PHE A 175 6.30 -17.40 -3.52
C PHE A 175 7.73 -17.10 -3.05
N GLU A 176 8.60 -16.66 -3.95
CA GLU A 176 10.03 -16.44 -3.68
C GLU A 176 10.38 -15.00 -3.26
N GLY A 177 9.46 -14.05 -3.47
CA GLY A 177 9.66 -12.64 -3.10
C GLY A 177 9.47 -12.37 -1.59
N HIS A 178 9.77 -11.15 -1.17
CA HIS A 178 9.49 -10.70 0.19
C HIS A 178 8.06 -10.19 0.29
N VAL A 179 7.36 -10.58 1.36
CA VAL A 179 6.00 -10.10 1.67
C VAL A 179 5.98 -9.52 3.07
N VAL A 180 5.48 -8.30 3.18
CA VAL A 180 5.19 -7.63 4.44
C VAL A 180 3.68 -7.58 4.63
N CYS A 181 3.21 -7.98 5.80
CA CYS A 181 1.83 -7.83 6.25
C CYS A 181 1.79 -6.80 7.37
N GLY A 182 1.41 -5.57 7.02
CA GLY A 182 1.28 -4.48 7.98
C GLY A 182 -0.05 -4.52 8.74
N HIS A 183 -0.14 -3.79 9.85
CA HIS A 183 -1.27 -3.69 10.78
C HIS A 183 -1.58 -4.97 11.54
N THR A 184 -2.21 -5.96 10.92
CA THR A 184 -2.59 -7.24 11.54
C THR A 184 -3.35 -7.10 12.87
N CYS A 185 -4.14 -6.02 13.02
CA CYS A 185 -4.81 -5.66 14.28
C CYS A 185 -5.81 -6.72 14.74
N ALA A 186 -6.40 -7.47 13.80
CA ALA A 186 -7.35 -8.53 14.12
C ALA A 186 -6.77 -9.64 15.01
N LEU A 187 -5.43 -9.85 14.98
CA LEU A 187 -4.78 -10.83 15.86
C LEU A 187 -5.08 -10.58 17.35
N ALA A 188 -5.22 -9.31 17.75
CA ALA A 188 -5.56 -8.97 19.13
C ALA A 188 -6.97 -9.40 19.56
N ALA A 189 -7.84 -9.72 18.61
CA ALA A 189 -9.23 -10.16 18.85
C ALA A 189 -9.44 -11.65 18.52
N GLN A 190 -8.40 -12.37 18.07
CA GLN A 190 -8.47 -13.79 17.74
C GLN A 190 -8.03 -14.66 18.91
N ASP A 191 -8.57 -15.90 18.98
CA ASP A 191 -8.16 -16.88 19.98
C ASP A 191 -6.74 -17.40 19.75
N GLU A 192 -6.03 -17.80 20.79
CA GLU A 192 -4.67 -18.37 20.70
C GLU A 192 -4.56 -19.53 19.71
N ALA A 193 -5.62 -20.33 19.56
CA ALA A 193 -5.65 -21.43 18.59
C ALA A 193 -5.55 -20.99 17.12
N CYS A 194 -5.78 -19.71 16.83
CA CYS A 194 -5.62 -19.12 15.49
C CYS A 194 -4.18 -18.63 15.24
N LEU A 195 -3.35 -18.58 16.29
CA LEU A 195 -1.98 -18.05 16.24
C LEU A 195 -0.91 -19.13 16.10
N LEU A 196 -1.31 -20.41 16.24
CA LEU A 196 -0.47 -21.60 16.14
C LEU A 196 -0.70 -22.33 14.81
#